data_7855494f9bcda70205be8cbb7fdfa70b
#
_entry.id   7855494f9bcda70205be8cbb7fdfa70b
#
_cell.length_a   1.000
_cell.length_b   1.000
_cell.length_c   1.000
_cell.angle_alpha   90.00
_cell.angle_beta   90.00
_cell.angle_gamma   90.00
#
_symmetry.space_group_name_H-M   'P 1'
#
loop_
_entity.id
_entity.type
_entity.pdbx_description
1 polymer ?
#
loop_
_entity_poly.entity_id
_entity_poly.type
_entity_poly.pdbx_seq_one_letter_code
_entity_poly.pdbx_strand_id
1 'polypeptide(L)'
;MSGVRQIPRRIARLTADQEPFLAIRSLATNYASGYKIEPHQHPWHQFLYATSGAMTVTTLGSSWMIPTGRAVFIPARSSHAIRMWGTVEMRTLYLSPALTSFEDEKCQVVEVGPLLRELILRAVETIGLDSRVAHDSRIIGLLEHEVKTAISAAAPSPLELPMPKDERALALAHHVLTQPNSGEPLDELAEQHGAARRTLERRFRDETGMSFGMWRQKARLLDSIRLLAEGNSVTDAALDCGYSSVSAFIAAFKSTFGYTPGRF
;
A
#
# COMPACT_ATOMS: atom_id res chain seq x y z
N MET A 1 20.12 16.18 13.49
CA MET A 1 19.23 16.83 12.49
C MET A 1 19.45 16.12 11.16
N SER A 2 18.69 15.06 10.92
CA SER A 2 18.81 14.26 9.71
C SER A 2 17.83 14.83 8.68
N GLY A 3 18.36 15.46 7.64
CA GLY A 3 17.56 16.06 6.58
C GLY A 3 16.80 15.01 5.81
N VAL A 4 15.49 15.04 5.90
CA VAL A 4 14.57 14.29 5.03
C VAL A 4 14.86 14.73 3.59
N ARG A 5 15.56 13.89 2.82
CA ARG A 5 15.71 14.15 1.38
C ARG A 5 14.32 13.99 0.75
N GLN A 6 13.76 15.12 0.31
CA GLN A 6 12.59 15.12 -0.58
C GLN A 6 12.90 14.23 -1.79
N ILE A 7 11.87 13.53 -2.30
CA ILE A 7 11.96 12.79 -3.57
C ILE A 7 12.67 13.72 -4.56
N PRO A 8 13.79 13.31 -5.16
CA PRO A 8 14.43 14.16 -6.13
C PRO A 8 13.41 14.46 -7.23
N ARG A 9 13.00 15.71 -7.38
CA ARG A 9 12.09 16.20 -8.45
C ARG A 9 12.52 15.71 -9.83
N ARG A 10 13.76 15.26 -9.96
CA ARG A 10 14.37 14.73 -11.17
C ARG A 10 13.80 13.37 -11.61
N ILE A 11 13.42 12.47 -10.68
CA ILE A 11 12.89 11.13 -11.04
C ILE A 11 11.44 11.23 -11.56
N ALA A 12 10.62 12.10 -10.95
CA ALA A 12 9.23 12.29 -11.36
C ALA A 12 9.06 13.02 -12.70
N ARG A 13 10.11 13.69 -13.21
CA ARG A 13 10.04 14.52 -14.42
C ARG A 13 10.69 13.90 -15.65
N LEU A 14 11.49 12.82 -15.50
CA LEU A 14 12.10 12.17 -16.66
C LEU A 14 11.07 11.22 -17.28
N THR A 15 10.74 11.46 -18.54
CA THR A 15 9.93 10.54 -19.35
C THR A 15 10.78 9.31 -19.70
N ALA A 16 10.15 8.16 -19.92
CA ALA A 16 10.84 6.94 -20.35
C ALA A 16 11.67 7.18 -21.63
N ASP A 17 11.24 8.13 -22.46
CA ASP A 17 11.87 8.48 -23.72
C ASP A 17 13.21 9.22 -23.58
N GLN A 18 13.48 9.84 -22.43
CA GLN A 18 14.71 10.62 -22.22
C GLN A 18 15.94 9.74 -21.93
N GLU A 19 15.73 8.57 -21.34
CA GLU A 19 16.79 7.60 -21.04
C GLU A 19 16.26 6.16 -21.27
N PRO A 20 16.01 5.77 -22.53
CA PRO A 20 15.36 4.50 -22.87
C PRO A 20 16.19 3.28 -22.50
N PHE A 21 17.48 3.46 -22.24
CA PHE A 21 18.39 2.40 -21.77
C PHE A 21 18.25 2.10 -20.25
N LEU A 22 17.67 3.01 -19.48
CA LEU A 22 17.37 2.74 -18.08
C LEU A 22 16.02 2.01 -17.98
N ALA A 23 16.08 0.69 -17.96
CA ALA A 23 14.89 -0.15 -17.83
C ALA A 23 14.27 -0.09 -16.43
N ILE A 24 15.10 0.07 -15.40
CA ILE A 24 14.68 0.19 -14.01
C ILE A 24 15.40 1.39 -13.38
N ARG A 25 14.62 2.24 -12.70
CA ARG A 25 15.14 3.29 -11.82
C ARG A 25 14.82 2.91 -10.37
N SER A 26 15.64 3.33 -9.45
CA SER A 26 15.50 2.96 -8.05
C SER A 26 15.63 4.15 -7.11
N LEU A 27 14.97 4.07 -5.97
CA LEU A 27 15.01 5.08 -4.92
C LEU A 27 15.00 4.41 -3.56
N ALA A 28 15.99 4.74 -2.71
CA ALA A 28 16.01 4.42 -1.29
C ALA A 28 15.80 5.71 -0.49
N THR A 29 14.76 5.76 0.31
CA THR A 29 14.44 6.93 1.15
C THR A 29 13.85 6.48 2.46
N ASN A 30 14.21 7.17 3.54
CA ASN A 30 13.67 6.94 4.86
C ASN A 30 12.72 8.08 5.23
N TYR A 31 11.58 7.75 5.80
CA TYR A 31 10.54 8.69 6.18
C TYR A 31 10.16 8.53 7.65
N ALA A 32 9.83 9.64 8.29
CA ALA A 32 9.22 9.64 9.62
C ALA A 32 7.74 9.24 9.56
N SER A 33 7.19 8.76 10.66
CA SER A 33 5.76 8.48 10.80
C SER A 33 4.93 9.72 10.48
N GLY A 34 3.80 9.50 9.83
CA GLY A 34 2.86 10.56 9.42
C GLY A 34 3.25 11.31 8.16
N TYR A 35 4.44 11.09 7.58
CA TYR A 35 4.81 11.72 6.31
C TYR A 35 3.85 11.31 5.21
N LYS A 36 3.47 12.27 4.37
CA LYS A 36 2.55 12.05 3.24
C LYS A 36 3.23 12.41 1.93
N ILE A 37 3.02 11.56 0.94
CA ILE A 37 3.27 11.87 -0.47
C ILE A 37 1.89 12.12 -1.06
N GLU A 38 1.66 13.36 -1.45
CA GLU A 38 0.36 13.82 -1.96
C GLU A 38 0.00 13.11 -3.28
N PRO A 39 -1.27 13.12 -3.68
CA PRO A 39 -1.71 12.47 -4.91
C PRO A 39 -0.88 12.91 -6.11
N HIS A 40 -0.32 11.94 -6.82
CA HIS A 40 0.53 12.15 -8.01
C HIS A 40 0.44 10.95 -8.93
N GLN A 41 0.95 11.13 -10.14
CA GLN A 41 1.11 10.06 -11.12
C GLN A 41 2.43 10.25 -11.89
N HIS A 42 2.94 9.18 -12.45
CA HIS A 42 4.15 9.17 -13.26
C HIS A 42 4.05 8.16 -14.41
N PRO A 43 4.85 8.31 -15.48
CA PRO A 43 4.76 7.44 -16.66
C PRO A 43 5.42 6.06 -16.49
N TRP A 44 5.91 5.73 -15.30
CA TRP A 44 6.56 4.48 -14.94
C TRP A 44 5.63 3.60 -14.11
N HIS A 45 5.73 2.28 -14.26
CA HIS A 45 5.20 1.38 -13.24
C HIS A 45 6.02 1.53 -11.97
N GLN A 46 5.40 1.37 -10.81
CA GLN A 46 6.09 1.47 -9.53
C GLN A 46 5.93 0.19 -8.73
N PHE A 47 7.03 -0.34 -8.26
CA PHE A 47 7.06 -1.42 -7.29
C PHE A 47 7.54 -0.85 -5.96
N LEU A 48 6.60 -0.64 -5.04
CA LEU A 48 6.82 0.05 -3.78
C LEU A 48 6.93 -0.96 -2.64
N TYR A 49 8.09 -1.01 -2.00
CA TYR A 49 8.46 -1.91 -0.92
C TYR A 49 9.01 -1.13 0.28
N ALA A 50 8.87 -1.67 1.50
CA ALA A 50 9.51 -1.16 2.68
C ALA A 50 10.22 -2.27 3.47
N THR A 51 11.44 -1.99 3.95
CA THR A 51 12.20 -2.89 4.82
C THR A 51 11.87 -2.69 6.29
N SER A 52 11.26 -1.56 6.65
CA SER A 52 10.81 -1.21 8.00
C SER A 52 9.57 -0.33 7.92
N GLY A 53 8.74 -0.37 8.95
CA GLY A 53 7.49 0.39 9.04
C GLY A 53 6.38 -0.17 8.17
N ALA A 54 5.34 0.63 7.98
CA ALA A 54 4.21 0.32 7.10
C ALA A 54 3.79 1.55 6.28
N MET A 55 3.12 1.34 5.16
CA MET A 55 2.62 2.41 4.31
C MET A 55 1.15 2.17 3.99
N THR A 56 0.36 3.23 3.92
CA THR A 56 -0.94 3.20 3.24
C THR A 56 -0.78 3.78 1.85
N VAL A 57 -1.15 3.02 0.83
CA VAL A 57 -1.23 3.48 -0.56
C VAL A 57 -2.68 3.61 -0.93
N THR A 58 -3.08 4.76 -1.45
CA THR A 58 -4.48 5.06 -1.82
C THR A 58 -4.55 5.43 -3.30
N THR A 59 -5.51 4.86 -4.00
CA THR A 59 -5.91 5.23 -5.37
C THR A 59 -7.39 5.60 -5.40
N LEU A 60 -7.95 5.89 -6.57
CA LEU A 60 -9.38 6.25 -6.70
C LEU A 60 -10.35 5.13 -6.26
N GLY A 61 -9.95 3.85 -6.31
CA GLY A 61 -10.86 2.72 -6.07
C GLY A 61 -10.53 1.86 -4.85
N SER A 62 -9.35 2.04 -4.26
CA SER A 62 -8.89 1.19 -3.15
C SER A 62 -7.83 1.87 -2.29
N SER A 63 -7.74 1.42 -1.05
CA SER A 63 -6.66 1.73 -0.12
C SER A 63 -5.98 0.44 0.31
N TRP A 64 -4.67 0.40 0.27
CA TRP A 64 -3.86 -0.77 0.68
C TRP A 64 -2.98 -0.43 1.86
N MET A 65 -2.97 -1.28 2.85
CA MET A 65 -1.97 -1.27 3.92
C MET A 65 -0.81 -2.18 3.51
N ILE A 66 0.39 -1.63 3.43
CA ILE A 66 1.60 -2.32 2.97
C ILE A 66 2.56 -2.45 4.15
N PRO A 67 2.54 -3.58 4.88
CA PRO A 67 3.50 -3.86 5.94
C PRO A 67 4.84 -4.34 5.37
N THR A 68 5.84 -4.45 6.23
CA THR A 68 7.12 -5.10 5.91
C THR A 68 6.92 -6.49 5.32
N GLY A 69 7.70 -6.85 4.31
CA GLY A 69 7.59 -8.13 3.60
C GLY A 69 6.53 -8.16 2.49
N ARG A 70 5.79 -7.07 2.31
CA ARG A 70 4.84 -6.87 1.21
C ARG A 70 5.27 -5.70 0.35
N ALA A 71 4.91 -5.75 -0.93
CA ALA A 71 5.05 -4.64 -1.85
C ALA A 71 3.72 -4.36 -2.54
N VAL A 72 3.56 -3.17 -3.08
CA VAL A 72 2.47 -2.86 -4.00
C VAL A 72 3.03 -2.54 -5.37
N PHE A 73 2.45 -3.20 -6.38
CA PHE A 73 2.64 -2.84 -7.77
C PHE A 73 1.62 -1.77 -8.16
N ILE A 74 2.07 -0.67 -8.71
CA ILE A 74 1.25 0.45 -9.17
C ILE A 74 1.53 0.64 -10.67
N PRO A 75 0.54 0.44 -11.55
CA PRO A 75 0.69 0.65 -12.98
C PRO A 75 1.08 2.08 -13.32
N ALA A 76 1.77 2.25 -14.44
CA ALA A 76 2.09 3.57 -14.98
C ALA A 76 0.82 4.43 -15.11
N ARG A 77 0.95 5.74 -14.84
CA ARG A 77 -0.11 6.75 -14.94
C ARG A 77 -1.29 6.55 -13.96
N SER A 78 -1.18 5.60 -13.01
CA SER A 78 -2.16 5.46 -11.93
C SER A 78 -1.94 6.54 -10.88
N SER A 79 -2.94 7.38 -10.65
CA SER A 79 -2.89 8.39 -9.58
C SER A 79 -2.92 7.71 -8.22
N HIS A 80 -1.96 8.03 -7.36
CA HIS A 80 -1.83 7.43 -6.03
C HIS A 80 -1.22 8.41 -5.03
N ALA A 81 -1.56 8.19 -3.75
CA ALA A 81 -0.99 8.88 -2.60
C ALA A 81 -0.41 7.86 -1.63
N ILE A 82 0.60 8.24 -0.85
CA ILE A 82 1.25 7.35 0.10
C ILE A 82 1.33 8.03 1.46
N ARG A 83 0.99 7.31 2.52
CA ARG A 83 1.18 7.76 3.90
C ARG A 83 2.04 6.76 4.67
N MET A 84 2.99 7.29 5.43
CA MET A 84 3.98 6.50 6.18
C MET A 84 3.54 6.30 7.63
N TRP A 85 3.82 5.11 8.19
CA TRP A 85 3.49 4.71 9.55
C TRP A 85 4.70 4.07 10.22
N GLY A 86 5.09 4.58 11.39
CA GLY A 86 6.36 4.27 12.00
C GLY A 86 7.54 4.85 11.20
N THR A 87 8.75 4.43 11.50
CA THR A 87 9.93 4.78 10.68
C THR A 87 9.97 3.90 9.45
N VAL A 88 9.66 4.48 8.29
CA VAL A 88 9.57 3.73 7.03
C VAL A 88 10.87 3.83 6.26
N GLU A 89 11.47 2.68 6.00
CA GLU A 89 12.56 2.54 5.05
C GLU A 89 12.03 2.09 3.68
N MET A 90 11.66 3.07 2.88
CA MET A 90 11.08 2.83 1.55
C MET A 90 12.17 2.48 0.53
N ARG A 91 11.90 1.45 -0.25
CA ARG A 91 12.72 0.97 -1.38
C ARG A 91 11.82 0.85 -2.59
N THR A 92 12.00 1.71 -3.55
CA THR A 92 11.13 1.81 -4.72
C THR A 92 11.88 1.46 -5.99
N LEU A 93 11.25 0.65 -6.84
CA LEU A 93 11.66 0.45 -8.23
C LEU A 93 10.62 1.12 -9.14
N TYR A 94 11.11 1.90 -10.08
CA TYR A 94 10.33 2.41 -11.21
C TYR A 94 10.70 1.58 -12.44
N LEU A 95 9.73 0.85 -12.96
CA LEU A 95 9.89 -0.07 -14.07
C LEU A 95 9.43 0.62 -15.35
N SER A 96 10.26 0.56 -16.38
CA SER A 96 9.95 1.20 -17.68
C SER A 96 8.67 0.58 -18.27
N PRO A 97 7.76 1.39 -18.84
CA PRO A 97 6.64 0.87 -19.62
C PRO A 97 7.06 0.05 -20.86
N ALA A 98 8.34 0.17 -21.30
CA ALA A 98 8.87 -0.66 -22.36
C ALA A 98 9.13 -2.11 -21.91
N LEU A 99 9.07 -2.42 -20.62
CA LEU A 99 9.04 -3.79 -20.12
C LEU A 99 7.62 -4.34 -20.34
N THR A 100 7.41 -5.06 -21.42
CA THR A 100 6.10 -5.56 -21.88
C THR A 100 5.42 -6.52 -20.92
N SER A 101 6.17 -7.04 -19.96
CA SER A 101 5.66 -7.98 -18.96
C SER A 101 4.57 -7.43 -18.05
N PHE A 102 4.39 -6.11 -18.01
CA PHE A 102 3.49 -5.42 -17.07
C PHE A 102 2.30 -4.72 -17.76
N GLU A 103 2.09 -4.97 -19.03
CA GLU A 103 0.89 -4.51 -19.74
C GLU A 103 -0.36 -5.13 -19.10
N ASP A 104 -1.42 -4.34 -18.96
CA ASP A 104 -2.73 -4.73 -18.39
C ASP A 104 -2.75 -5.08 -16.89
N GLU A 105 -1.64 -4.93 -16.18
CA GLU A 105 -1.60 -5.19 -14.75
C GLU A 105 -2.38 -4.12 -13.96
N LYS A 106 -2.91 -4.55 -12.79
CA LYS A 106 -3.67 -3.67 -11.87
C LYS A 106 -2.84 -3.38 -10.63
N CYS A 107 -3.22 -2.33 -9.91
CA CYS A 107 -2.71 -2.11 -8.56
C CYS A 107 -3.00 -3.33 -7.70
N GLN A 108 -1.96 -3.93 -7.11
CA GLN A 108 -2.11 -5.09 -6.25
C GLN A 108 -0.96 -5.25 -5.27
N VAL A 109 -1.27 -5.83 -4.12
CA VAL A 109 -0.27 -6.16 -3.11
C VAL A 109 0.26 -7.56 -3.38
N VAL A 110 1.58 -7.68 -3.33
CA VAL A 110 2.28 -8.94 -3.56
C VAL A 110 3.19 -9.28 -2.38
N GLU A 111 3.51 -10.55 -2.25
CA GLU A 111 4.52 -11.02 -1.30
C GLU A 111 5.92 -10.85 -1.90
N VAL A 112 6.85 -10.35 -1.07
CA VAL A 112 8.25 -10.20 -1.47
C VAL A 112 9.05 -11.35 -0.91
N GLY A 113 9.36 -12.32 -1.77
CA GLY A 113 10.20 -13.47 -1.43
C GLY A 113 11.67 -13.06 -1.20
N PRO A 114 12.49 -13.94 -0.59
CA PRO A 114 13.88 -13.61 -0.24
C PRO A 114 14.71 -13.15 -1.44
N LEU A 115 14.62 -13.83 -2.58
CA LEU A 115 15.36 -13.46 -3.78
C LEU A 115 14.96 -12.09 -4.29
N LEU A 116 13.66 -11.84 -4.42
CA LEU A 116 13.15 -10.53 -4.86
C LEU A 116 13.59 -9.41 -3.91
N ARG A 117 13.55 -9.67 -2.60
CA ARG A 117 14.04 -8.72 -1.59
C ARG A 117 15.51 -8.34 -1.84
N GLU A 118 16.40 -9.30 -2.00
CA GLU A 118 17.84 -9.02 -2.22
C GLU A 118 18.07 -8.32 -3.56
N LEU A 119 17.34 -8.66 -4.59
CA LEU A 119 17.39 -7.96 -5.89
C LEU A 119 16.94 -6.50 -5.79
N ILE A 120 15.86 -6.22 -5.02
CA ILE A 120 15.42 -4.84 -4.75
C ILE A 120 16.50 -4.07 -4.00
N LEU A 121 17.06 -4.67 -2.93
CA LEU A 121 18.11 -4.03 -2.14
C LEU A 121 19.34 -3.73 -2.98
N ARG A 122 19.76 -4.67 -3.84
CA ARG A 122 20.84 -4.45 -4.78
C ARG A 122 20.56 -3.35 -5.78
N ALA A 123 19.35 -3.30 -6.33
CA ALA A 123 18.98 -2.29 -7.31
C ALA A 123 18.98 -0.87 -6.72
N VAL A 124 18.60 -0.69 -5.45
CA VAL A 124 18.55 0.64 -4.81
C VAL A 124 19.92 1.17 -4.35
N GLU A 125 20.98 0.37 -4.43
CA GLU A 125 22.38 0.84 -4.25
C GLU A 125 22.82 1.75 -5.40
N THR A 126 22.14 1.65 -6.55
CA THR A 126 22.37 2.47 -7.75
C THR A 126 21.18 3.38 -8.01
N ILE A 127 21.33 4.39 -8.86
CA ILE A 127 20.22 5.28 -9.27
C ILE A 127 19.32 4.59 -10.31
N GLY A 128 19.83 3.58 -11.01
CA GLY A 128 19.11 2.82 -12.03
C GLY A 128 19.98 1.74 -12.63
N LEU A 129 19.35 0.83 -13.35
CA LEU A 129 20.00 -0.29 -14.04
C LEU A 129 19.97 0.00 -15.56
N ASP A 130 21.15 0.00 -16.17
CA ASP A 130 21.35 0.27 -17.59
C ASP A 130 21.37 -1.04 -18.39
N SER A 131 20.40 -1.24 -19.26
CA SER A 131 20.24 -2.44 -20.08
C SER A 131 21.43 -2.72 -21.03
N ARG A 132 22.29 -1.72 -21.30
CA ARG A 132 23.50 -1.85 -22.13
C ARG A 132 24.68 -2.45 -21.36
N VAL A 133 24.61 -2.43 -20.01
CA VAL A 133 25.65 -3.03 -19.16
C VAL A 133 25.27 -4.49 -18.90
N ALA A 134 26.13 -5.41 -19.29
CA ALA A 134 25.84 -6.85 -19.22
C ALA A 134 25.51 -7.36 -17.80
N HIS A 135 26.09 -6.75 -16.77
CA HIS A 135 25.77 -7.08 -15.36
C HIS A 135 24.33 -6.62 -15.03
N ASP A 136 24.00 -5.37 -15.33
CA ASP A 136 22.71 -4.78 -15.03
C ASP A 136 21.60 -5.46 -15.84
N SER A 137 21.84 -5.81 -17.10
CA SER A 137 20.90 -6.53 -17.95
C SER A 137 20.44 -7.86 -17.33
N ARG A 138 21.36 -8.59 -16.65
CA ARG A 138 21.00 -9.82 -15.94
C ARG A 138 20.13 -9.55 -14.71
N ILE A 139 20.45 -8.49 -13.95
CA ILE A 139 19.66 -8.08 -12.78
C ILE A 139 18.28 -7.62 -13.23
N ILE A 140 18.16 -6.84 -14.31
CA ILE A 140 16.89 -6.41 -14.91
C ILE A 140 16.02 -7.63 -15.24
N GLY A 141 16.58 -8.63 -15.95
CA GLY A 141 15.83 -9.83 -16.33
C GLY A 141 15.35 -10.65 -15.11
N LEU A 142 16.17 -10.76 -14.07
CA LEU A 142 15.76 -11.43 -12.82
C LEU A 142 14.68 -10.63 -12.07
N LEU A 143 14.83 -9.31 -11.94
CA LEU A 143 13.83 -8.45 -11.29
C LEU A 143 12.49 -8.49 -12.03
N GLU A 144 12.52 -8.41 -13.37
CA GLU A 144 11.33 -8.51 -14.21
C GLU A 144 10.61 -9.84 -13.98
N HIS A 145 11.36 -10.96 -14.00
CA HIS A 145 10.82 -12.29 -13.76
C HIS A 145 10.21 -12.43 -12.37
N GLU A 146 10.93 -12.05 -11.32
CA GLU A 146 10.48 -12.18 -9.93
C GLU A 146 9.27 -11.28 -9.63
N VAL A 147 9.28 -10.03 -10.10
CA VAL A 147 8.15 -9.10 -9.94
C VAL A 147 6.92 -9.65 -10.66
N LYS A 148 7.07 -10.13 -11.91
CA LYS A 148 5.96 -10.72 -12.67
C LYS A 148 5.42 -11.97 -12.00
N THR A 149 6.30 -12.84 -11.50
CA THR A 149 5.90 -14.05 -10.77
C THR A 149 5.11 -13.68 -9.51
N ALA A 150 5.58 -12.70 -8.74
CA ALA A 150 4.87 -12.22 -7.54
C ALA A 150 3.50 -11.63 -7.89
N ILE A 151 3.38 -10.86 -8.98
CA ILE A 151 2.12 -10.31 -9.49
C ILE A 151 1.17 -11.43 -9.91
N SER A 152 1.65 -12.39 -10.71
CA SER A 152 0.82 -13.49 -11.22
C SER A 152 0.34 -14.45 -10.13
N ALA A 153 1.10 -14.58 -9.04
CA ALA A 153 0.73 -15.37 -7.87
C ALA A 153 -0.19 -14.63 -6.89
N ALA A 154 -0.42 -13.32 -7.10
CA ALA A 154 -1.21 -12.51 -6.18
C ALA A 154 -2.69 -12.94 -6.19
N ALA A 155 -3.19 -13.31 -5.02
CA ALA A 155 -4.61 -13.47 -4.75
C ALA A 155 -5.22 -12.13 -4.30
N PRO A 156 -6.57 -11.98 -4.27
CA PRO A 156 -7.21 -10.83 -3.65
C PRO A 156 -6.64 -10.59 -2.26
N SER A 157 -6.03 -9.44 -2.05
CA SER A 157 -5.24 -9.17 -0.84
C SER A 157 -6.14 -8.82 0.34
N PRO A 158 -5.99 -9.45 1.50
CA PRO A 158 -6.66 -9.01 2.73
C PRO A 158 -6.21 -7.60 3.16
N LEU A 159 -5.07 -7.14 2.66
CA LEU A 159 -4.50 -5.81 2.93
C LEU A 159 -5.15 -4.70 2.09
N GLU A 160 -6.02 -5.05 1.14
CA GLU A 160 -6.83 -4.10 0.37
C GLU A 160 -8.11 -3.76 1.12
N LEU A 161 -8.45 -2.48 1.16
CA LEU A 161 -9.75 -1.96 1.57
C LEU A 161 -10.41 -1.31 0.35
N PRO A 162 -11.38 -1.96 -0.29
CA PRO A 162 -12.13 -1.35 -1.39
C PRO A 162 -12.84 -0.08 -0.93
N MET A 163 -12.77 0.98 -1.73
CA MET A 163 -13.42 2.25 -1.43
C MET A 163 -14.70 2.39 -2.26
N PRO A 164 -15.79 2.90 -1.66
CA PRO A 164 -17.00 3.19 -2.42
C PRO A 164 -16.76 4.33 -3.41
N LYS A 165 -17.56 4.39 -4.48
CA LYS A 165 -17.47 5.41 -5.54
C LYS A 165 -18.49 6.52 -5.37
N ASP A 166 -19.63 6.21 -4.74
CA ASP A 166 -20.64 7.21 -4.41
C ASP A 166 -20.05 8.29 -3.49
N GLU A 167 -20.20 9.55 -3.80
CA GLU A 167 -19.55 10.67 -3.10
C GLU A 167 -19.83 10.70 -1.59
N ARG A 168 -21.06 10.40 -1.17
CA ARG A 168 -21.45 10.41 0.25
C ARG A 168 -20.90 9.21 0.98
N ALA A 169 -20.96 8.03 0.36
CA ALA A 169 -20.36 6.81 0.91
C ALA A 169 -18.83 6.93 0.99
N LEU A 170 -18.19 7.56 0.00
CA LEU A 170 -16.76 7.83 -0.01
C LEU A 170 -16.36 8.83 1.09
N ALA A 171 -17.11 9.91 1.25
CA ALA A 171 -16.89 10.89 2.32
C ALA A 171 -17.03 10.24 3.71
N LEU A 172 -18.05 9.39 3.89
CA LEU A 172 -18.22 8.60 5.12
C LEU A 172 -17.05 7.61 5.33
N ALA A 173 -16.60 6.92 4.27
CA ALA A 173 -15.46 6.02 4.35
C ALA A 173 -14.20 6.78 4.79
N HIS A 174 -13.92 7.94 4.22
CA HIS A 174 -12.80 8.79 4.65
C HIS A 174 -12.94 9.27 6.09
N HIS A 175 -14.14 9.67 6.53
CA HIS A 175 -14.41 10.03 7.92
C HIS A 175 -14.05 8.87 8.86
N VAL A 176 -14.57 7.67 8.60
CA VAL A 176 -14.28 6.47 9.40
C VAL A 176 -12.80 6.13 9.43
N LEU A 177 -12.07 6.32 8.31
CA LEU A 177 -10.63 6.06 8.27
C LEU A 177 -9.79 7.04 9.09
N THR A 178 -10.33 8.22 9.45
CA THR A 178 -9.63 9.11 10.39
C THR A 178 -9.71 8.61 11.84
N GLN A 179 -10.79 7.92 12.20
CA GLN A 179 -11.04 7.36 13.52
C GLN A 179 -11.80 6.02 13.42
N PRO A 180 -11.15 4.95 12.92
CA PRO A 180 -11.84 3.69 12.62
C PRO A 180 -12.47 3.04 13.85
N ASN A 181 -12.03 3.43 15.03
CA ASN A 181 -12.44 2.87 16.33
C ASN A 181 -13.46 3.74 17.08
N SER A 182 -13.94 4.86 16.51
CA SER A 182 -14.88 5.79 17.17
C SER A 182 -16.17 5.12 17.68
N GLY A 183 -16.57 4.01 17.08
CA GLY A 183 -17.80 3.31 17.50
C GLY A 183 -19.09 4.00 17.08
N GLU A 184 -19.03 5.12 16.36
CA GLU A 184 -20.22 5.89 15.92
C GLU A 184 -21.22 5.01 15.18
N PRO A 185 -22.52 5.06 15.55
CA PRO A 185 -23.57 4.33 14.84
C PRO A 185 -23.69 4.79 13.38
N LEU A 186 -24.04 3.86 12.47
CA LEU A 186 -24.22 4.20 11.06
C LEU A 186 -25.35 5.23 10.83
N ASP A 187 -26.34 5.28 11.70
CA ASP A 187 -27.43 6.25 11.59
C ASP A 187 -26.93 7.68 11.78
N GLU A 188 -26.08 7.93 12.78
CA GLU A 188 -25.46 9.24 13.03
C GLU A 188 -24.50 9.63 11.89
N LEU A 189 -23.68 8.69 11.45
CA LEU A 189 -22.78 8.91 10.31
C LEU A 189 -23.56 9.21 9.03
N ALA A 190 -24.70 8.55 8.81
CA ALA A 190 -25.54 8.77 7.64
C ALA A 190 -26.15 10.18 7.65
N GLU A 191 -26.62 10.64 8.80
CA GLU A 191 -27.15 12.00 8.97
C GLU A 191 -26.07 13.06 8.71
N GLN A 192 -24.87 12.89 9.30
CA GLN A 192 -23.72 13.78 9.09
C GLN A 192 -23.31 13.91 7.61
N HIS A 193 -23.47 12.83 6.84
CA HIS A 193 -23.12 12.80 5.41
C HIS A 193 -24.33 13.01 4.48
N GLY A 194 -25.49 13.44 5.02
CA GLY A 194 -26.68 13.79 4.23
C GLY A 194 -27.25 12.63 3.42
N ALA A 195 -27.18 11.40 3.94
CA ALA A 195 -27.66 10.20 3.27
C ALA A 195 -28.53 9.34 4.20
N ALA A 196 -29.49 8.61 3.64
CA ALA A 196 -30.22 7.61 4.41
C ALA A 196 -29.33 6.38 4.65
N ARG A 197 -29.36 5.82 5.87
CA ARG A 197 -28.65 4.59 6.26
C ARG A 197 -28.77 3.48 5.19
N ARG A 198 -30.01 3.18 4.75
CA ARG A 198 -30.27 2.14 3.74
C ARG A 198 -29.53 2.41 2.42
N THR A 199 -29.41 3.68 2.03
CA THR A 199 -28.68 4.08 0.83
C THR A 199 -27.19 3.77 0.98
N LEU A 200 -26.59 4.16 2.10
CA LEU A 200 -25.18 3.90 2.39
C LEU A 200 -24.87 2.40 2.49
N GLU A 201 -25.69 1.63 3.22
CA GLU A 201 -25.53 0.16 3.29
C GLU A 201 -25.56 -0.49 1.91
N ARG A 202 -26.47 -0.04 1.03
CA ARG A 202 -26.53 -0.52 -0.34
C ARG A 202 -25.28 -0.13 -1.13
N ARG A 203 -24.84 1.14 -1.05
CA ARG A 203 -23.64 1.61 -1.77
C ARG A 203 -22.39 0.85 -1.35
N PHE A 204 -22.18 0.67 -0.04
CA PHE A 204 -21.06 -0.14 0.43
C PHE A 204 -21.11 -1.57 -0.14
N ARG A 205 -22.28 -2.22 -0.09
CA ARG A 205 -22.42 -3.59 -0.61
C ARG A 205 -22.19 -3.67 -2.12
N ASP A 206 -22.80 -2.79 -2.89
CA ASP A 206 -22.75 -2.83 -4.35
C ASP A 206 -21.36 -2.45 -4.88
N GLU A 207 -20.67 -1.53 -4.22
CA GLU A 207 -19.44 -0.93 -4.74
C GLU A 207 -18.16 -1.51 -4.11
N THR A 208 -18.25 -2.05 -2.90
CA THR A 208 -17.10 -2.66 -2.20
C THR A 208 -17.22 -4.19 -2.02
N GLY A 209 -18.37 -4.75 -2.30
CA GLY A 209 -18.67 -6.17 -2.01
C GLY A 209 -18.90 -6.47 -0.52
N MET A 210 -18.91 -5.45 0.36
CA MET A 210 -19.00 -5.61 1.81
C MET A 210 -20.19 -4.81 2.39
N SER A 211 -20.82 -5.35 3.45
CA SER A 211 -21.65 -4.48 4.28
C SER A 211 -20.79 -3.43 4.98
N PHE A 212 -21.36 -2.28 5.35
CA PHE A 212 -20.62 -1.24 6.07
C PHE A 212 -19.98 -1.79 7.36
N GLY A 213 -20.65 -2.65 8.09
CA GLY A 213 -20.10 -3.27 9.31
C GLY A 213 -18.85 -4.12 9.03
N MET A 214 -18.89 -4.96 8.00
CA MET A 214 -17.72 -5.75 7.57
C MET A 214 -16.59 -4.86 7.07
N TRP A 215 -16.91 -3.83 6.29
CA TRP A 215 -15.94 -2.87 5.78
C TRP A 215 -15.23 -2.13 6.94
N ARG A 216 -16.01 -1.64 7.92
CA ARG A 216 -15.46 -0.96 9.10
C ARG A 216 -14.62 -1.90 9.98
N GLN A 217 -15.03 -3.16 10.15
CA GLN A 217 -14.22 -4.15 10.86
C GLN A 217 -12.90 -4.41 10.16
N LYS A 218 -12.90 -4.51 8.83
CA LYS A 218 -11.68 -4.65 8.03
C LYS A 218 -10.79 -3.41 8.16
N ALA A 219 -11.36 -2.21 8.12
CA ALA A 219 -10.64 -0.96 8.33
C ALA A 219 -9.93 -0.94 9.70
N ARG A 220 -10.60 -1.38 10.78
CA ARG A 220 -10.00 -1.51 12.12
C ARG A 220 -8.84 -2.50 12.16
N LEU A 221 -8.99 -3.66 11.52
CA LEU A 221 -7.90 -4.63 11.44
C LEU A 221 -6.69 -4.09 10.65
N LEU A 222 -6.94 -3.36 9.57
CA LEU A 222 -5.86 -2.71 8.83
C LEU A 222 -5.21 -1.58 9.65
N ASP A 223 -5.98 -0.85 10.45
CA ASP A 223 -5.45 0.17 11.36
C ASP A 223 -4.55 -0.44 12.46
N SER A 224 -4.82 -1.67 12.89
CA SER A 224 -3.92 -2.35 13.83
C SER A 224 -2.51 -2.55 13.28
N ILE A 225 -2.35 -2.72 11.97
CA ILE A 225 -1.02 -2.80 11.33
C ILE A 225 -0.29 -1.46 11.47
N ARG A 226 -1.00 -0.34 11.34
CA ARG A 226 -0.46 1.01 11.59
C ARG A 226 0.03 1.14 13.03
N LEU A 227 -0.82 0.78 14.00
CA LEU A 227 -0.49 0.86 15.43
C LEU A 227 0.77 0.05 15.76
N LEU A 228 0.85 -1.20 15.26
CA LEU A 228 2.02 -2.06 15.45
C LEU A 228 3.27 -1.47 14.79
N ALA A 229 3.17 -0.93 13.58
CA ALA A 229 4.29 -0.28 12.88
C ALA A 229 4.78 0.99 13.62
N GLU A 230 3.92 1.66 14.37
CA GLU A 230 4.25 2.79 15.23
C GLU A 230 4.84 2.38 16.60
N GLY A 231 4.97 1.05 16.85
CA GLY A 231 5.59 0.51 18.05
C GLY A 231 4.64 0.25 19.21
N ASN A 232 3.31 0.32 18.98
CA ASN A 232 2.34 -0.06 20.02
C ASN A 232 2.41 -1.56 20.31
N SER A 233 2.12 -1.95 21.55
CA SER A 233 2.05 -3.36 21.92
C SER A 233 0.84 -4.05 21.26
N VAL A 234 0.90 -5.37 21.13
CA VAL A 234 -0.23 -6.18 20.63
C VAL A 234 -1.48 -5.97 21.49
N THR A 235 -1.29 -5.75 22.79
CA THR A 235 -2.38 -5.48 23.73
C THR A 235 -3.03 -4.13 23.46
N ASP A 236 -2.24 -3.08 23.32
CA ASP A 236 -2.74 -1.74 23.03
C ASP A 236 -3.45 -1.70 21.67
N ALA A 237 -2.83 -2.29 20.63
CA ALA A 237 -3.44 -2.39 19.30
C ALA A 237 -4.78 -3.15 19.34
N ALA A 238 -4.92 -4.20 20.16
CA ALA A 238 -6.17 -4.92 20.31
C ALA A 238 -7.27 -4.06 20.95
N LEU A 239 -6.93 -3.34 22.02
CA LEU A 239 -7.87 -2.46 22.72
C LEU A 239 -8.27 -1.28 21.85
N ASP A 240 -7.31 -0.62 21.20
CA ASP A 240 -7.54 0.50 20.31
C ASP A 240 -8.39 0.11 19.09
N CYS A 241 -8.29 -1.13 18.62
CA CYS A 241 -9.15 -1.67 17.56
C CYS A 241 -10.53 -2.16 18.06
N GLY A 242 -10.84 -1.95 19.35
CA GLY A 242 -12.14 -2.26 19.94
C GLY A 242 -12.39 -3.73 20.21
N TYR A 243 -11.33 -4.54 20.35
CA TYR A 243 -11.47 -5.94 20.76
C TYR A 243 -11.58 -6.06 22.27
N SER A 244 -12.52 -6.87 22.74
CA SER A 244 -12.73 -7.15 24.18
C SER A 244 -11.63 -8.03 24.79
N SER A 245 -10.83 -8.72 23.97
CA SER A 245 -9.70 -9.51 24.44
C SER A 245 -8.59 -9.59 23.38
N VAL A 246 -7.35 -9.66 23.86
CA VAL A 246 -6.16 -9.85 23.02
C VAL A 246 -6.24 -11.16 22.23
N SER A 247 -6.77 -12.22 22.84
CA SER A 247 -6.91 -13.52 22.16
C SER A 247 -7.87 -13.46 20.97
N ALA A 248 -9.00 -12.75 21.12
CA ALA A 248 -9.95 -12.54 20.01
C ALA A 248 -9.32 -11.72 18.88
N PHE A 249 -8.56 -10.67 19.22
CA PHE A 249 -7.81 -9.89 18.26
C PHE A 249 -6.78 -10.73 17.48
N ILE A 250 -5.93 -11.50 18.20
CA ILE A 250 -4.91 -12.36 17.57
C ILE A 250 -5.57 -13.38 16.63
N ALA A 251 -6.70 -13.98 17.04
CA ALA A 251 -7.43 -14.92 16.20
C ALA A 251 -7.97 -14.25 14.93
N ALA A 252 -8.61 -13.08 15.04
CA ALA A 252 -9.14 -12.33 13.92
C ALA A 252 -8.01 -11.86 12.97
N PHE A 253 -6.92 -11.33 13.52
CA PHE A 253 -5.75 -10.88 12.78
C PHE A 253 -5.13 -12.04 11.97
N LYS A 254 -4.88 -13.19 12.65
CA LYS A 254 -4.33 -14.38 12.00
C LYS A 254 -5.27 -14.95 10.93
N SER A 255 -6.58 -14.99 11.20
CA SER A 255 -7.58 -15.45 10.23
C SER A 255 -7.61 -14.54 8.99
N THR A 256 -7.43 -13.23 9.17
CA THR A 256 -7.50 -12.26 8.07
C THR A 256 -6.19 -12.18 7.28
N PHE A 257 -5.04 -12.12 7.96
CA PHE A 257 -3.76 -11.85 7.31
C PHE A 257 -2.84 -13.08 7.15
N GLY A 258 -3.21 -14.22 7.76
CA GLY A 258 -2.44 -15.47 7.68
C GLY A 258 -1.26 -15.58 8.68
N TYR A 259 -0.96 -14.54 9.44
CA TYR A 259 0.11 -14.49 10.44
C TYR A 259 -0.31 -13.73 11.70
N THR A 260 0.43 -13.91 12.80
CA THR A 260 0.12 -13.26 14.08
C THR A 260 0.68 -11.82 14.13
N PRO A 261 0.06 -10.91 14.92
CA PRO A 261 0.50 -9.52 15.05
C PRO A 261 1.90 -9.36 15.65
N GLY A 262 2.42 -10.33 16.40
CA GLY A 262 3.78 -10.30 16.98
C GLY A 262 4.93 -10.46 15.96
N ARG A 263 4.64 -10.47 14.66
CA ARG A 263 5.64 -10.44 13.58
C ARG A 263 6.02 -9.02 13.12
N PHE A 264 5.39 -8.00 13.68
CA PHE A 264 5.69 -6.58 13.41
C PHE A 264 6.80 -6.05 14.29
#